data_2ecb07b1fb85922bf22eccea05970b2d
#
_entry.id   2ecb07b1fb85922bf22eccea05970b2d
#
_cell.length_a   1.000
_cell.length_b   1.000
_cell.length_c   1.000
_cell.angle_alpha   90.00
_cell.angle_beta   90.00
_cell.angle_gamma   90.00
#
_symmetry.space_group_name_H-M   'P 1'
#
loop_
_entity.id
_entity.type
_entity.pdbx_description
1 polymer ?
#
loop_
_entity_poly.entity_id
_entity_poly.type
_entity_poly.pdbx_seq_one_letter_code
_entity_poly.pdbx_strand_id
1 'polypeptide(L)'
;MPDAPAPRDPVPKPSEQARSRLTTVRLLQTLAGAALLLPLLLFLFASWLSYRATQALADERIERSLEVMQEQALKVFQSMNLALNSIDDLLGSRSEAEIAADEARLHQRLRRIQAALPELQSIWIFGPTGHPQVITREYPAPASADFSAEDYFQVPRNGKAGVYIGGIHQSVSGGEPYFTFDRARHDAGGRFSGVIEMSLLPSDFGRFYSDLASSAGLQFAMVRSDGSLLARYPPLAGELRLDERSGFRRTTAANPAGGFYTAQSPIDHVERRVGVRRLSGYPVYVVAGIGTAEIRNEWMGAMALHLIFGIPATAFLFGSLLFVLQRTKRLYNEQDRREAAELLMRQSQRLDAIGQLTGGVAHDFNNLLTIIIGNIETAQRLLESWTEGAHIKLARRLENAMQGAERAATLTKRLLAFSRQQPLAPTALDVNRILNGISDFLRQALGETISLEIVGSGGVWPVRADRAELETAILNLAVNARDAMPDGGKLTIEASNSHLDEAYCRQHVDVQPGQFVQIAVSDTGAGMTRDVVERAFEPFFTTKQSGQGTGLGLSQVYGFVKQSGGHVKIYSEVGEKHERQNLPASFLRKIRVAGSRGGRSNPRPAGRAHSCRGG
;
A
#
# COMPACT_ATOMS: atom_id res chain seq x y z
N MET A 1 -43.44 -34.06 -15.46
CA MET A 1 -42.61 -33.48 -14.37
C MET A 1 -41.16 -33.71 -14.71
N PRO A 2 -40.37 -32.69 -15.00
CA PRO A 2 -38.96 -32.86 -15.29
C PRO A 2 -38.16 -32.90 -13.99
N ASP A 3 -37.15 -33.78 -13.98
CA ASP A 3 -36.24 -34.08 -12.90
C ASP A 3 -35.58 -32.83 -12.27
N ALA A 4 -35.54 -32.80 -10.95
CA ALA A 4 -34.79 -31.81 -10.17
C ALA A 4 -33.27 -32.07 -10.31
N PRO A 5 -32.45 -31.02 -10.50
CA PRO A 5 -31.00 -31.21 -10.60
C PRO A 5 -30.40 -31.64 -9.25
N ALA A 6 -29.52 -32.63 -9.33
CA ALA A 6 -28.76 -33.16 -8.19
C ALA A 6 -28.01 -32.05 -7.42
N PRO A 7 -27.87 -32.15 -6.10
CA PRO A 7 -27.13 -31.17 -5.30
C PRO A 7 -25.66 -31.14 -5.72
N ARG A 8 -25.16 -29.95 -6.07
CA ARG A 8 -23.75 -29.71 -6.37
C ARG A 8 -22.92 -29.97 -5.10
N ASP A 9 -21.93 -30.80 -5.22
CA ASP A 9 -20.95 -31.04 -4.16
C ASP A 9 -20.34 -29.72 -3.68
N PRO A 10 -20.14 -29.55 -2.36
CA PRO A 10 -19.54 -28.32 -1.81
C PRO A 10 -18.08 -28.21 -2.30
N VAL A 11 -17.79 -27.07 -2.97
CA VAL A 11 -16.45 -26.71 -3.40
C VAL A 11 -15.49 -26.80 -2.21
N PRO A 12 -14.41 -27.60 -2.28
CA PRO A 12 -13.50 -27.80 -1.15
C PRO A 12 -12.89 -26.46 -0.71
N LYS A 13 -12.97 -26.17 0.60
CA LYS A 13 -12.38 -24.96 1.18
C LYS A 13 -10.86 -24.99 0.94
N PRO A 14 -10.27 -23.91 0.40
CA PRO A 14 -8.83 -23.85 0.16
C PRO A 14 -8.06 -24.07 1.46
N SER A 15 -6.94 -24.82 1.39
CA SER A 15 -6.05 -25.09 2.52
C SER A 15 -5.55 -23.78 3.14
N GLU A 16 -5.17 -23.76 4.42
CA GLU A 16 -4.59 -22.58 5.08
C GLU A 16 -3.40 -22.01 4.32
N GLN A 17 -2.56 -22.86 3.74
CA GLN A 17 -1.43 -22.44 2.90
C GLN A 17 -1.88 -21.74 1.62
N ALA A 18 -2.90 -22.24 0.93
CA ALA A 18 -3.45 -21.60 -0.27
C ALA A 18 -4.07 -20.22 0.05
N ARG A 19 -4.71 -20.08 1.21
CA ARG A 19 -5.23 -18.78 1.69
C ARG A 19 -4.11 -17.79 1.99
N SER A 20 -3.03 -18.24 2.65
CA SER A 20 -1.86 -17.40 2.96
C SER A 20 -1.17 -16.91 1.68
N ARG A 21 -0.97 -17.78 0.67
CA ARG A 21 -0.38 -17.43 -0.64
C ARG A 21 -1.23 -16.41 -1.39
N LEU A 22 -2.56 -16.59 -1.42
CA LEU A 22 -3.50 -15.64 -2.05
C LEU A 22 -3.48 -14.27 -1.35
N THR A 23 -3.39 -14.27 -0.02
CA THR A 23 -3.31 -13.02 0.77
C THR A 23 -2.03 -12.26 0.47
N THR A 24 -0.89 -12.96 0.40
CA THR A 24 0.41 -12.34 0.07
C THR A 24 0.41 -11.75 -1.35
N VAL A 25 -0.11 -12.48 -2.35
CA VAL A 25 -0.20 -11.97 -3.73
C VAL A 25 -1.12 -10.76 -3.83
N ARG A 26 -2.29 -10.78 -3.16
CA ARG A 26 -3.22 -9.64 -3.11
C ARG A 26 -2.59 -8.44 -2.42
N LEU A 27 -1.89 -8.65 -1.31
CA LEU A 27 -1.18 -7.56 -0.61
C LEU A 27 -0.14 -6.90 -1.52
N LEU A 28 0.67 -7.67 -2.25
CA LEU A 28 1.65 -7.12 -3.19
C LEU A 28 0.98 -6.37 -4.35
N GLN A 29 -0.17 -6.84 -4.84
CA GLN A 29 -0.95 -6.15 -5.87
C GLN A 29 -1.52 -4.83 -5.37
N THR A 30 -2.08 -4.79 -4.15
CA THR A 30 -2.59 -3.56 -3.54
C THR A 30 -1.46 -2.56 -3.26
N LEU A 31 -0.31 -3.03 -2.78
CA LEU A 31 0.88 -2.19 -2.60
C LEU A 31 1.40 -1.63 -3.92
N ALA A 32 1.42 -2.41 -5.00
CA ALA A 32 1.81 -1.94 -6.33
C ALA A 32 0.82 -0.88 -6.85
N GLY A 33 -0.48 -1.07 -6.67
CA GLY A 33 -1.49 -0.06 -6.98
C GLY A 33 -1.33 1.22 -6.16
N ALA A 34 -1.10 1.10 -4.86
CA ALA A 34 -0.86 2.22 -3.96
C ALA A 34 0.44 2.98 -4.30
N ALA A 35 1.51 2.26 -4.70
CA ALA A 35 2.77 2.86 -5.13
C ALA A 35 2.65 3.75 -6.38
N LEU A 36 1.59 3.59 -7.16
CA LEU A 36 1.30 4.43 -8.32
C LEU A 36 0.30 5.54 -7.99
N LEU A 37 -0.76 5.20 -7.26
CA LEU A 37 -1.84 6.15 -6.93
C LEU A 37 -1.42 7.20 -5.90
N LEU A 38 -0.69 6.80 -4.86
CA LEU A 38 -0.30 7.71 -3.79
C LEU A 38 0.63 8.84 -4.26
N PRO A 39 1.73 8.58 -5.01
CA PRO A 39 2.56 9.64 -5.58
C PRO A 39 1.81 10.53 -6.56
N LEU A 40 0.88 9.97 -7.36
CA LEU A 40 0.04 10.75 -8.26
C LEU A 40 -0.86 11.73 -7.51
N LEU A 41 -1.55 11.26 -6.48
CA LEU A 41 -2.41 12.11 -5.64
C LEU A 41 -1.60 13.19 -4.92
N LEU A 42 -0.44 12.80 -4.38
CA LEU A 42 0.48 13.75 -3.73
C LEU A 42 0.99 14.80 -4.72
N PHE A 43 1.35 14.40 -5.95
CA PHE A 43 1.77 15.31 -7.01
C PHE A 43 0.66 16.28 -7.39
N LEU A 44 -0.57 15.81 -7.58
CA LEU A 44 -1.72 16.67 -7.88
C LEU A 44 -1.99 17.68 -6.75
N PHE A 45 -1.91 17.24 -5.52
CA PHE A 45 -2.07 18.11 -4.35
C PHE A 45 -0.93 19.14 -4.26
N ALA A 46 0.31 18.71 -4.39
CA ALA A 46 1.48 19.60 -4.38
C ALA A 46 1.44 20.60 -5.56
N SER A 47 1.01 20.14 -6.74
CA SER A 47 0.82 20.97 -7.93
C SER A 47 -0.22 22.06 -7.71
N TRP A 48 -1.36 21.70 -7.13
CA TRP A 48 -2.40 22.67 -6.77
C TRP A 48 -1.91 23.68 -5.72
N LEU A 49 -1.24 23.21 -4.69
CA LEU A 49 -0.68 24.09 -3.64
C LEU A 49 0.39 25.03 -4.20
N SER A 50 1.29 24.51 -5.04
CA SER A 50 2.33 25.30 -5.71
C SER A 50 1.72 26.36 -6.65
N TYR A 51 0.68 26.01 -7.42
CA TYR A 51 -0.02 26.98 -8.27
C TYR A 51 -0.62 28.13 -7.44
N ARG A 52 -1.27 27.81 -6.32
CA ARG A 52 -1.80 28.81 -5.38
C ARG A 52 -0.70 29.71 -4.81
N ALA A 53 0.44 29.14 -4.45
CA ALA A 53 1.59 29.89 -3.93
C ALA A 53 2.18 30.82 -5.00
N THR A 54 2.36 30.34 -6.25
CA THR A 54 2.88 31.16 -7.36
C THR A 54 1.92 32.32 -7.68
N GLN A 55 0.61 32.06 -7.66
CA GLN A 55 -0.39 33.11 -7.85
C GLN A 55 -0.36 34.16 -6.72
N ALA A 56 -0.23 33.74 -5.48
CA ALA A 56 -0.12 34.65 -4.33
C ALA A 56 1.15 35.52 -4.41
N LEU A 57 2.28 34.93 -4.83
CA LEU A 57 3.53 35.68 -5.08
C LEU A 57 3.37 36.71 -6.21
N ALA A 58 2.64 36.36 -7.29
CA ALA A 58 2.34 37.30 -8.37
C ALA A 58 1.47 38.46 -7.86
N ASP A 59 0.43 38.19 -7.06
CA ASP A 59 -0.42 39.20 -6.45
C ASP A 59 0.40 40.12 -5.50
N GLU A 60 1.31 39.57 -4.72
CA GLU A 60 2.22 40.32 -3.85
C GLU A 60 3.18 41.22 -4.65
N ARG A 61 3.74 40.73 -5.77
CA ARG A 61 4.59 41.54 -6.66
C ARG A 61 3.79 42.70 -7.27
N ILE A 62 2.57 42.46 -7.72
CA ILE A 62 1.66 43.48 -8.23
C ILE A 62 1.37 44.53 -7.14
N GLU A 63 1.02 44.06 -5.93
CA GLU A 63 0.67 44.94 -4.79
C GLU A 63 1.83 45.87 -4.42
N ARG A 64 3.03 45.36 -4.28
CA ARG A 64 4.25 46.16 -4.01
C ARG A 64 4.50 47.21 -5.13
N SER A 65 4.31 46.79 -6.39
CA SER A 65 4.50 47.71 -7.52
C SER A 65 3.45 48.81 -7.52
N LEU A 66 2.18 48.48 -7.21
CA LEU A 66 1.12 49.46 -7.07
C LEU A 66 1.40 50.47 -5.94
N GLU A 67 1.97 50.02 -4.84
CA GLU A 67 2.35 50.87 -3.72
C GLU A 67 3.41 51.88 -4.13
N VAL A 68 4.47 51.45 -4.78
CA VAL A 68 5.56 52.31 -5.28
C VAL A 68 5.02 53.30 -6.34
N MET A 69 4.20 52.80 -7.30
CA MET A 69 3.58 53.67 -8.30
C MET A 69 2.64 54.72 -7.69
N GLN A 70 1.84 54.31 -6.71
CA GLN A 70 0.93 55.22 -6.00
C GLN A 70 1.69 56.33 -5.28
N GLU A 71 2.75 55.97 -4.55
CA GLU A 71 3.60 56.92 -3.83
C GLU A 71 4.25 57.92 -4.78
N GLN A 72 4.84 57.45 -5.88
CA GLN A 72 5.48 58.29 -6.88
C GLN A 72 4.46 59.23 -7.54
N ALA A 73 3.31 58.71 -7.99
CA ALA A 73 2.29 59.50 -8.64
C ALA A 73 1.70 60.56 -7.67
N LEU A 74 1.47 60.18 -6.41
CA LEU A 74 1.01 61.12 -5.38
C LEU A 74 2.03 62.23 -5.14
N LYS A 75 3.33 61.92 -5.07
CA LYS A 75 4.40 62.90 -4.91
C LYS A 75 4.39 63.91 -6.05
N VAL A 76 4.31 63.46 -7.31
CA VAL A 76 4.22 64.34 -8.49
C VAL A 76 2.98 65.20 -8.41
N PHE A 77 1.81 64.63 -8.19
CA PHE A 77 0.54 65.38 -8.15
C PHE A 77 0.45 66.36 -6.98
N GLN A 78 1.04 66.03 -5.84
CA GLN A 78 1.16 66.96 -4.70
C GLN A 78 2.09 68.14 -5.05
N SER A 79 3.23 67.86 -5.74
CA SER A 79 4.14 68.90 -6.22
C SER A 79 3.44 69.83 -7.22
N MET A 80 2.66 69.26 -8.15
CA MET A 80 1.84 70.05 -9.11
C MET A 80 0.80 70.89 -8.37
N ASN A 81 0.14 70.34 -7.37
CA ASN A 81 -0.87 71.08 -6.58
C ASN A 81 -0.26 72.26 -5.80
N LEU A 82 0.96 72.07 -5.24
CA LEU A 82 1.72 73.14 -4.59
C LEU A 82 2.12 74.23 -5.59
N ALA A 83 2.54 73.83 -6.79
CA ALA A 83 2.86 74.76 -7.87
C ALA A 83 1.61 75.56 -8.31
N LEU A 84 0.48 74.84 -8.50
CA LEU A 84 -0.80 75.53 -8.79
C LEU A 84 -1.17 76.60 -7.73
N ASN A 85 -1.04 76.26 -6.46
CA ASN A 85 -1.27 77.17 -5.37
C ASN A 85 -0.32 78.39 -5.46
N SER A 86 0.96 78.17 -5.69
CA SER A 86 1.97 79.21 -5.82
C SER A 86 1.71 80.10 -7.03
N ILE A 87 1.22 79.52 -8.15
CA ILE A 87 0.85 80.29 -9.35
C ILE A 87 -0.43 81.08 -9.09
N ASP A 88 -1.42 80.50 -8.47
CA ASP A 88 -2.68 81.16 -8.14
C ASP A 88 -2.43 82.33 -7.18
N ASP A 89 -1.62 82.16 -6.14
CA ASP A 89 -1.19 83.23 -5.24
C ASP A 89 -0.41 84.35 -5.98
N LEU A 90 0.49 83.91 -6.91
CA LEU A 90 1.23 84.88 -7.74
C LEU A 90 0.31 85.74 -8.62
N LEU A 91 -0.72 85.12 -9.19
CA LEU A 91 -1.68 85.82 -10.04
C LEU A 91 -2.68 86.64 -9.21
N GLY A 92 -3.06 86.11 -8.05
CA GLY A 92 -4.02 86.80 -7.15
C GLY A 92 -5.34 87.16 -7.83
N SER A 93 -5.90 88.32 -7.48
CA SER A 93 -7.13 88.86 -8.07
C SER A 93 -6.90 89.74 -9.30
N ARG A 94 -5.68 89.58 -9.97
CA ARG A 94 -5.36 90.42 -11.12
C ARG A 94 -6.33 90.17 -12.28
N SER A 95 -6.72 91.30 -12.90
CA SER A 95 -7.52 91.26 -14.12
C SER A 95 -6.73 90.80 -15.33
N GLU A 96 -7.38 90.41 -16.40
CA GLU A 96 -6.81 89.99 -17.67
C GLU A 96 -5.82 91.05 -18.22
N ALA A 97 -6.19 92.33 -18.15
CA ALA A 97 -5.33 93.47 -18.59
C ALA A 97 -4.08 93.62 -17.73
N GLU A 98 -4.12 93.41 -16.44
CA GLU A 98 -2.96 93.44 -15.53
C GLU A 98 -2.03 92.25 -15.73
N ILE A 99 -2.56 91.08 -16.03
CA ILE A 99 -1.77 89.89 -16.40
C ILE A 99 -1.05 90.11 -17.73
N ALA A 100 -1.76 90.61 -18.76
CA ALA A 100 -1.16 90.91 -20.06
C ALA A 100 -0.06 91.97 -19.96
N ALA A 101 -0.25 93.01 -19.14
CA ALA A 101 0.73 94.07 -18.92
C ALA A 101 2.00 93.61 -18.18
N ASP A 102 1.93 92.56 -17.34
CA ASP A 102 3.06 91.95 -16.59
C ASP A 102 3.53 90.64 -17.21
N GLU A 103 3.15 90.27 -18.45
CA GLU A 103 3.41 88.97 -19.08
C GLU A 103 4.87 88.60 -19.04
N ALA A 104 5.78 89.47 -19.39
CA ALA A 104 7.24 89.18 -19.44
C ALA A 104 7.77 88.77 -18.08
N ARG A 105 7.36 89.37 -17.01
CA ARG A 105 7.78 89.05 -15.64
C ARG A 105 7.14 87.74 -15.19
N LEU A 106 5.85 87.59 -15.45
CA LEU A 106 5.13 86.33 -15.14
C LEU A 106 5.72 85.16 -15.91
N HIS A 107 6.03 85.29 -17.20
CA HIS A 107 6.70 84.30 -18.01
C HIS A 107 8.00 83.86 -17.36
N GLN A 108 8.88 84.79 -16.99
CA GLN A 108 10.16 84.41 -16.33
C GLN A 108 9.92 83.73 -14.98
N ARG A 109 8.92 84.13 -14.22
CA ARG A 109 8.59 83.56 -12.92
C ARG A 109 8.04 82.15 -13.06
N LEU A 110 7.15 81.90 -14.01
CA LEU A 110 6.61 80.58 -14.35
C LEU A 110 7.67 79.63 -14.87
N ARG A 111 8.61 80.13 -15.70
CA ARG A 111 9.75 79.36 -16.15
C ARG A 111 10.65 78.88 -14.99
N ARG A 112 10.83 79.66 -13.93
CA ARG A 112 11.55 79.25 -12.73
C ARG A 112 10.81 78.15 -11.99
N ILE A 113 9.47 78.26 -11.87
CA ILE A 113 8.64 77.23 -11.27
C ILE A 113 8.74 75.94 -12.09
N GLN A 114 8.61 76.03 -13.44
CA GLN A 114 8.73 74.86 -14.31
C GLN A 114 10.11 74.20 -14.19
N ALA A 115 11.21 74.98 -14.19
CA ALA A 115 12.55 74.45 -14.08
C ALA A 115 12.84 73.73 -12.75
N ALA A 116 12.04 73.99 -11.70
CA ALA A 116 12.13 73.29 -10.41
C ALA A 116 11.36 71.95 -10.38
N LEU A 117 10.54 71.66 -11.42
CA LEU A 117 9.66 70.49 -11.50
C LEU A 117 9.98 69.71 -12.81
N PRO A 118 10.80 68.68 -12.74
CA PRO A 118 11.26 67.94 -13.95
C PRO A 118 10.11 67.34 -14.77
N GLU A 119 9.01 66.95 -14.10
CA GLU A 119 7.85 66.29 -14.72
C GLU A 119 6.91 67.31 -15.43
N LEU A 120 7.14 68.62 -15.24
CA LEU A 120 6.34 69.69 -15.77
C LEU A 120 6.88 70.17 -17.13
N GLN A 121 6.14 69.88 -18.21
CA GLN A 121 6.52 70.29 -19.57
C GLN A 121 6.28 71.77 -19.82
N SER A 122 5.10 72.28 -19.42
CA SER A 122 4.74 73.67 -19.65
C SER A 122 3.65 74.14 -18.65
N ILE A 123 3.55 75.46 -18.49
CA ILE A 123 2.50 76.11 -17.72
C ILE A 123 1.82 77.12 -18.67
N TRP A 124 0.53 77.08 -18.70
CA TRP A 124 -0.32 77.97 -19.45
C TRP A 124 -1.30 78.71 -18.54
N ILE A 125 -1.45 80.00 -18.72
CA ILE A 125 -2.45 80.83 -18.05
C ILE A 125 -3.41 81.28 -19.15
N PHE A 126 -4.63 80.76 -19.06
CA PHE A 126 -5.72 81.20 -19.97
C PHE A 126 -6.58 82.24 -19.33
N GLY A 127 -7.00 83.16 -20.17
CA GLY A 127 -8.05 84.13 -19.82
C GLY A 127 -9.48 83.52 -19.80
N PRO A 128 -10.52 84.29 -19.41
CA PRO A 128 -11.88 83.77 -19.29
C PRO A 128 -12.50 83.29 -20.63
N THR A 129 -11.93 83.76 -21.75
CA THR A 129 -12.33 83.39 -23.12
C THR A 129 -11.62 82.19 -23.71
N GLY A 130 -10.60 81.68 -23.02
CA GLY A 130 -9.81 80.51 -23.53
C GLY A 130 -8.56 80.88 -24.34
N HIS A 131 -8.25 82.18 -24.45
CA HIS A 131 -7.00 82.62 -25.05
C HIS A 131 -5.86 82.63 -24.06
N PRO A 132 -4.65 82.18 -24.45
CA PRO A 132 -3.48 82.14 -23.57
C PRO A 132 -3.00 83.57 -23.27
N GLN A 133 -2.75 83.87 -21.98
CA GLN A 133 -2.24 85.16 -21.53
C GLN A 133 -0.76 85.13 -21.18
N VAL A 134 -0.27 83.98 -20.60
CA VAL A 134 1.09 83.75 -20.25
C VAL A 134 1.39 82.29 -20.46
N ILE A 135 2.46 81.93 -21.13
CA ILE A 135 2.92 80.56 -21.34
C ILE A 135 4.42 80.41 -21.09
N THR A 136 4.88 79.26 -20.68
CA THR A 136 6.30 79.07 -20.40
C THR A 136 7.10 78.61 -21.65
N ARG A 137 6.43 78.15 -22.71
CA ARG A 137 7.11 77.58 -23.91
C ARG A 137 7.64 78.68 -24.85
N GLU A 138 6.94 79.75 -24.98
CA GLU A 138 7.28 80.85 -25.84
C GLU A 138 6.86 82.21 -25.24
N TYR A 139 7.45 83.28 -25.73
CA TYR A 139 7.13 84.63 -25.35
C TYR A 139 7.18 85.55 -26.59
N PRO A 140 6.19 86.33 -26.85
CA PRO A 140 4.93 86.44 -26.13
C PRO A 140 3.98 85.26 -26.37
N ALA A 141 2.93 85.13 -25.53
CA ALA A 141 1.90 84.11 -25.70
C ALA A 141 1.15 84.33 -27.03
N PRO A 142 0.75 83.26 -27.75
CA PRO A 142 0.11 83.34 -29.07
C PRO A 142 -1.33 83.83 -28.94
N ALA A 143 -1.56 85.14 -29.06
CA ALA A 143 -2.85 85.79 -28.85
C ALA A 143 -3.96 85.29 -29.80
N SER A 144 -3.61 84.65 -30.94
CA SER A 144 -4.60 84.15 -31.90
C SER A 144 -5.03 82.70 -31.61
N ALA A 145 -4.38 82.04 -30.71
CA ALA A 145 -4.76 80.67 -30.35
C ALA A 145 -5.97 80.65 -29.46
N ASP A 146 -6.95 79.82 -29.77
CA ASP A 146 -8.17 79.60 -29.00
C ASP A 146 -8.27 78.15 -28.48
N PHE A 147 -8.30 78.02 -27.19
CA PHE A 147 -8.38 76.71 -26.48
C PHE A 147 -9.71 76.58 -25.74
N SER A 148 -10.69 77.44 -26.03
CA SER A 148 -11.96 77.41 -25.37
C SER A 148 -12.77 76.15 -25.53
N ALA A 149 -12.53 75.38 -26.56
CA ALA A 149 -13.18 74.07 -26.84
C ALA A 149 -12.58 72.90 -26.12
N GLU A 150 -11.34 73.02 -25.60
CA GLU A 150 -10.59 71.93 -24.98
C GLU A 150 -11.16 71.51 -23.61
N ASP A 151 -11.07 70.25 -23.26
CA ASP A 151 -11.60 69.72 -22.02
C ASP A 151 -10.93 70.31 -20.77
N TYR A 152 -9.64 70.56 -20.80
CA TYR A 152 -8.88 71.21 -19.73
C TYR A 152 -9.24 72.64 -19.49
N PHE A 153 -9.96 73.27 -20.41
CA PHE A 153 -10.57 74.63 -20.23
C PHE A 153 -12.04 74.53 -19.86
N GLN A 154 -12.82 73.75 -20.60
CA GLN A 154 -14.27 73.62 -20.42
C GLN A 154 -14.68 73.00 -19.07
N VAL A 155 -14.00 71.97 -18.65
CA VAL A 155 -14.36 71.25 -17.43
C VAL A 155 -14.08 72.12 -16.19
N PRO A 156 -12.90 72.73 -16.01
CA PRO A 156 -12.71 73.72 -14.92
C PRO A 156 -13.66 74.93 -14.95
N ARG A 157 -13.95 75.45 -16.15
CA ARG A 157 -14.90 76.60 -16.32
C ARG A 157 -16.29 76.24 -15.80
N ASN A 158 -16.78 75.02 -16.11
CA ASN A 158 -18.15 74.62 -15.78
C ASN A 158 -18.23 73.82 -14.47
N GLY A 159 -17.06 73.47 -13.90
CA GLY A 159 -16.93 72.58 -12.77
C GLY A 159 -16.95 73.31 -11.42
N LYS A 160 -16.87 72.47 -10.35
CA LYS A 160 -16.70 72.92 -8.98
C LYS A 160 -15.21 73.19 -8.71
N ALA A 161 -14.92 74.03 -7.71
CA ALA A 161 -13.57 74.34 -7.25
C ALA A 161 -12.79 73.02 -6.98
N GLY A 162 -11.62 72.85 -7.61
CA GLY A 162 -10.75 71.67 -7.47
C GLY A 162 -9.81 71.56 -8.66
N VAL A 163 -8.96 70.51 -8.59
CA VAL A 163 -8.04 70.17 -9.68
C VAL A 163 -8.76 69.25 -10.66
N TYR A 164 -8.68 69.55 -11.94
CA TYR A 164 -9.06 68.67 -13.04
C TYR A 164 -7.83 68.02 -13.63
N ILE A 165 -7.92 66.77 -13.99
CA ILE A 165 -6.86 66.05 -14.72
C ILE A 165 -7.44 65.77 -16.11
N GLY A 166 -6.86 66.42 -17.15
CA GLY A 166 -7.28 66.24 -18.52
C GLY A 166 -6.86 64.90 -19.12
N GLY A 167 -7.36 64.60 -20.31
CA GLY A 167 -6.93 63.48 -21.11
C GLY A 167 -5.56 63.69 -21.76
N ILE A 168 -5.16 62.75 -22.64
CA ILE A 168 -3.97 62.95 -23.47
C ILE A 168 -4.32 63.86 -24.64
N HIS A 169 -3.52 64.91 -24.81
CA HIS A 169 -3.59 65.82 -25.93
C HIS A 169 -2.35 65.74 -26.82
N GLN A 170 -2.52 65.94 -28.12
CA GLN A 170 -1.40 66.05 -29.04
C GLN A 170 -0.88 67.50 -29.01
N SER A 171 0.43 67.65 -28.96
CA SER A 171 1.04 68.96 -28.97
C SER A 171 0.78 69.66 -30.33
N VAL A 172 0.18 70.83 -30.32
CA VAL A 172 -0.08 71.65 -31.53
C VAL A 172 1.19 71.97 -32.30
N SER A 173 2.33 72.02 -31.63
CA SER A 173 3.65 72.30 -32.21
C SER A 173 4.47 71.06 -32.57
N GLY A 174 3.87 69.87 -32.67
CA GLY A 174 4.55 68.63 -33.03
C GLY A 174 5.42 68.03 -31.93
N GLY A 175 5.22 68.42 -30.68
CA GLY A 175 5.92 67.83 -29.52
C GLY A 175 5.28 66.53 -29.03
N GLU A 176 5.84 65.94 -27.95
CA GLU A 176 5.29 64.74 -27.32
C GLU A 176 3.85 64.96 -26.84
N PRO A 177 3.02 63.93 -26.86
CA PRO A 177 1.70 63.99 -26.25
C PRO A 177 1.80 64.30 -24.74
N TYR A 178 0.81 65.00 -24.19
CA TYR A 178 0.78 65.42 -22.79
C TYR A 178 -0.62 65.24 -22.22
N PHE A 179 -0.73 65.14 -20.91
CA PHE A 179 -1.98 65.25 -20.18
C PHE A 179 -1.90 66.45 -19.24
N THR A 180 -3.05 66.98 -18.82
CA THR A 180 -3.09 68.28 -18.14
C THR A 180 -3.50 68.14 -16.68
N PHE A 181 -3.02 69.10 -15.88
CA PHE A 181 -3.33 69.27 -14.47
C PHE A 181 -3.82 70.69 -14.26
N ASP A 182 -5.14 70.84 -14.14
CA ASP A 182 -5.80 72.15 -14.41
C ASP A 182 -6.55 72.63 -13.21
N ARG A 183 -6.67 73.97 -13.08
CA ARG A 183 -7.48 74.65 -12.07
C ARG A 183 -8.13 75.93 -12.61
N ALA A 184 -9.42 76.07 -12.34
CA ALA A 184 -10.12 77.28 -12.60
C ALA A 184 -9.66 78.44 -11.66
N ARG A 185 -9.44 79.60 -12.23
CA ARG A 185 -9.21 80.86 -11.51
C ARG A 185 -10.52 81.64 -11.34
N HIS A 186 -10.60 82.34 -10.25
CA HIS A 186 -11.74 83.20 -9.96
C HIS A 186 -11.24 84.56 -9.55
N ASP A 187 -12.00 85.62 -9.93
CA ASP A 187 -11.75 86.99 -9.47
C ASP A 187 -12.17 87.20 -8.00
N ALA A 188 -11.88 88.36 -7.43
CA ALA A 188 -12.29 88.73 -6.08
C ALA A 188 -13.80 88.62 -5.83
N GLY A 189 -14.62 88.64 -6.87
CA GLY A 189 -16.08 88.50 -6.81
C GLY A 189 -16.56 87.06 -6.98
N GLY A 190 -15.62 86.08 -7.10
CA GLY A 190 -15.94 84.65 -7.31
C GLY A 190 -16.38 84.33 -8.75
N ARG A 191 -16.22 85.22 -9.70
CA ARG A 191 -16.52 84.97 -11.11
C ARG A 191 -15.32 84.25 -11.79
N PHE A 192 -15.59 83.34 -12.71
CA PHE A 192 -14.57 82.69 -13.50
C PHE A 192 -13.68 83.71 -14.22
N SER A 193 -12.36 83.60 -14.04
CA SER A 193 -11.37 84.54 -14.59
C SER A 193 -10.31 83.82 -15.45
N GLY A 194 -10.45 82.49 -15.66
CA GLY A 194 -9.59 81.75 -16.53
C GLY A 194 -9.14 80.37 -15.94
N VAL A 195 -8.15 79.74 -16.53
CA VAL A 195 -7.62 78.43 -16.13
C VAL A 195 -6.10 78.51 -16.04
N ILE A 196 -5.55 77.93 -14.99
CA ILE A 196 -4.12 77.55 -14.93
C ILE A 196 -4.03 76.07 -15.39
N GLU A 197 -3.29 75.85 -16.46
CA GLU A 197 -3.03 74.55 -17.02
C GLU A 197 -1.56 74.24 -16.83
N MET A 198 -1.25 72.99 -16.42
CA MET A 198 0.09 72.44 -16.32
C MET A 198 0.16 71.14 -17.14
N SER A 199 1.00 71.10 -18.15
CA SER A 199 1.18 69.97 -19.03
C SER A 199 2.20 69.00 -18.45
N LEU A 200 1.82 67.73 -18.32
CA LEU A 200 2.71 66.63 -17.87
C LEU A 200 2.95 65.62 -19.01
N LEU A 201 4.16 65.10 -19.09
CA LEU A 201 4.53 64.10 -20.10
C LEU A 201 4.25 62.68 -19.64
N PRO A 202 3.46 61.90 -20.39
CA PRO A 202 3.35 60.45 -20.16
C PRO A 202 4.69 59.69 -20.18
N SER A 203 5.65 60.17 -20.96
CA SER A 203 6.98 59.61 -21.07
C SER A 203 7.80 59.64 -19.76
N ASP A 204 7.57 60.64 -18.92
CA ASP A 204 8.26 60.74 -17.62
C ASP A 204 7.80 59.63 -16.64
N PHE A 205 6.50 59.40 -16.59
CA PHE A 205 5.96 58.27 -15.88
C PHE A 205 6.36 56.95 -16.51
N GLY A 206 6.41 56.88 -17.87
CA GLY A 206 6.83 55.72 -18.62
C GLY A 206 8.27 55.32 -18.33
N ARG A 207 9.19 56.29 -18.15
CA ARG A 207 10.60 56.00 -17.76
C ARG A 207 10.66 55.37 -16.37
N PHE A 208 9.98 55.95 -15.40
CA PHE A 208 9.88 55.39 -14.04
C PHE A 208 9.27 53.97 -14.06
N TYR A 209 8.23 53.75 -14.87
CA TYR A 209 7.60 52.40 -15.02
C TYR A 209 8.54 51.44 -15.70
N SER A 210 9.39 51.89 -16.67
CA SER A 210 10.41 51.04 -17.30
C SER A 210 11.43 50.52 -16.27
N ASP A 211 11.91 51.40 -15.39
CA ASP A 211 12.85 51.03 -14.35
C ASP A 211 12.26 50.02 -13.38
N LEU A 212 10.98 50.21 -13.04
CA LEU A 212 10.25 49.28 -12.17
C LEU A 212 9.93 47.94 -12.86
N ALA A 213 9.69 47.94 -14.19
CA ALA A 213 9.35 46.76 -14.98
C ALA A 213 10.54 45.85 -15.27
N SER A 214 11.79 46.37 -15.27
CA SER A 214 12.99 45.66 -15.73
C SER A 214 13.31 44.38 -15.00
N SER A 215 12.68 44.13 -13.85
CA SER A 215 12.93 42.93 -13.01
C SER A 215 11.83 41.87 -13.02
N ALA A 216 10.65 42.08 -13.67
CA ALA A 216 9.51 41.20 -13.38
C ALA A 216 8.47 40.93 -14.49
N GLY A 217 8.68 41.35 -15.74
CA GLY A 217 7.68 41.18 -16.81
C GLY A 217 6.37 41.90 -16.55
N LEU A 218 6.38 42.92 -15.68
CA LEU A 218 5.22 43.70 -15.29
C LEU A 218 4.87 44.74 -16.34
N GLN A 219 3.60 44.97 -16.53
CA GLN A 219 3.09 46.11 -17.28
C GLN A 219 2.42 47.10 -16.33
N PHE A 220 2.64 48.37 -16.59
CA PHE A 220 2.16 49.45 -15.76
C PHE A 220 1.32 50.46 -16.55
N ALA A 221 0.34 51.02 -15.90
CA ALA A 221 -0.46 52.11 -16.46
C ALA A 221 -0.96 53.06 -15.36
N MET A 222 -1.21 54.31 -15.76
CA MET A 222 -1.98 55.29 -15.00
C MET A 222 -3.23 55.59 -15.79
N VAL A 223 -4.39 55.41 -15.15
CA VAL A 223 -5.71 55.48 -15.80
C VAL A 223 -6.62 56.40 -15.02
N ARG A 224 -7.25 57.33 -15.72
CA ARG A 224 -8.28 58.22 -15.12
C ARG A 224 -9.55 57.42 -14.84
N SER A 225 -10.36 57.89 -13.90
CA SER A 225 -11.58 57.21 -13.44
C SER A 225 -12.62 56.94 -14.54
N ASP A 226 -12.58 57.66 -15.64
CA ASP A 226 -13.43 57.46 -16.81
C ASP A 226 -12.89 56.42 -17.81
N GLY A 227 -11.70 55.85 -17.53
CA GLY A 227 -11.03 54.86 -18.37
C GLY A 227 -9.98 55.44 -19.32
N SER A 228 -9.76 56.76 -19.37
CA SER A 228 -8.71 57.35 -20.20
C SER A 228 -7.33 56.97 -19.69
N LEU A 229 -6.46 56.52 -20.58
CA LEU A 229 -5.09 56.12 -20.29
C LEU A 229 -4.21 57.39 -20.24
N LEU A 230 -3.52 57.65 -19.14
CA LEU A 230 -2.68 58.83 -18.95
C LEU A 230 -1.21 58.52 -19.18
N ALA A 231 -0.73 57.39 -18.74
CA ALA A 231 0.64 56.88 -18.96
C ALA A 231 0.65 55.37 -18.98
N ARG A 232 1.65 54.79 -19.67
CA ARG A 232 1.79 53.35 -19.76
C ARG A 232 3.22 52.92 -20.07
N TYR A 233 3.56 51.71 -19.55
CA TYR A 233 4.74 50.96 -19.96
C TYR A 233 4.37 49.51 -20.29
N PRO A 234 4.73 48.96 -21.45
CA PRO A 234 5.36 49.61 -22.57
C PRO A 234 4.48 50.72 -23.17
N PRO A 235 5.10 51.74 -23.79
CA PRO A 235 4.35 52.89 -24.34
C PRO A 235 3.42 52.47 -25.49
N LEU A 236 2.34 53.19 -25.67
CA LEU A 236 1.39 53.00 -26.75
C LEU A 236 1.29 54.26 -27.57
N ALA A 237 1.17 54.15 -28.89
CA ALA A 237 0.90 55.25 -29.76
C ALA A 237 -0.62 55.55 -29.79
N GLY A 238 -0.97 56.84 -29.60
CA GLY A 238 -2.35 57.32 -29.66
C GLY A 238 -3.10 57.34 -28.33
N GLU A 239 -4.26 58.00 -28.35
CA GLU A 239 -5.16 58.10 -27.24
C GLU A 239 -5.95 56.78 -27.10
N LEU A 240 -6.02 56.27 -25.86
CA LEU A 240 -6.81 55.09 -25.55
C LEU A 240 -7.74 55.34 -24.35
N ARG A 241 -8.98 54.99 -24.52
CA ARG A 241 -9.97 54.94 -23.43
C ARG A 241 -10.46 53.49 -23.26
N LEU A 242 -10.37 53.00 -22.04
CA LEU A 242 -10.84 51.66 -21.72
C LEU A 242 -12.38 51.60 -21.75
N ASP A 243 -12.91 50.60 -22.44
CA ASP A 243 -14.34 50.35 -22.56
C ASP A 243 -14.99 50.17 -21.16
N GLU A 244 -16.25 50.52 -21.04
CA GLU A 244 -17.07 50.30 -19.82
C GLU A 244 -17.15 48.84 -19.41
N ARG A 245 -17.02 47.89 -20.37
CA ARG A 245 -16.98 46.44 -20.14
C ARG A 245 -15.60 45.93 -19.73
N SER A 246 -14.60 46.77 -19.70
CA SER A 246 -13.24 46.38 -19.32
C SER A 246 -13.18 45.87 -17.87
N GLY A 247 -12.19 45.01 -17.57
CA GLY A 247 -11.92 44.53 -16.21
C GLY A 247 -11.68 45.70 -15.24
N PHE A 248 -10.95 46.73 -15.71
CA PHE A 248 -10.70 47.95 -14.93
C PHE A 248 -12.02 48.64 -14.50
N ARG A 249 -12.91 48.94 -15.45
CA ARG A 249 -14.17 49.63 -15.16
C ARG A 249 -15.09 48.84 -14.22
N ARG A 250 -15.19 47.53 -14.45
CA ARG A 250 -15.98 46.65 -13.56
C ARG A 250 -15.41 46.60 -12.15
N THR A 251 -14.09 46.51 -12.00
CA THR A 251 -13.43 46.41 -10.69
C THR A 251 -13.58 47.73 -9.92
N THR A 252 -13.33 48.87 -10.58
CA THR A 252 -13.43 50.21 -9.92
C THR A 252 -14.87 50.63 -9.63
N ALA A 253 -15.85 50.15 -10.40
CA ALA A 253 -17.28 50.36 -10.09
C ALA A 253 -17.72 49.52 -8.87
N ALA A 254 -17.22 48.29 -8.74
CA ALA A 254 -17.53 47.41 -7.59
C ALA A 254 -16.78 47.86 -6.32
N ASN A 255 -15.53 48.29 -6.45
CA ASN A 255 -14.71 48.80 -5.36
C ASN A 255 -13.92 50.04 -5.82
N PRO A 256 -14.34 51.24 -5.43
CA PRO A 256 -13.66 52.48 -5.80
C PRO A 256 -12.21 52.63 -5.29
N ALA A 257 -11.80 51.87 -4.28
CA ALA A 257 -10.40 51.85 -3.82
C ALA A 257 -9.48 51.07 -4.78
N GLY A 258 -10.04 50.15 -5.56
CA GLY A 258 -9.31 49.23 -6.46
C GLY A 258 -9.52 47.77 -6.12
N GLY A 259 -8.65 46.89 -6.63
CA GLY A 259 -8.71 45.47 -6.42
C GLY A 259 -7.99 44.70 -7.51
N PHE A 260 -8.15 43.35 -7.50
CA PHE A 260 -7.55 42.48 -8.51
C PHE A 260 -8.59 41.91 -9.46
N TYR A 261 -8.18 41.74 -10.72
CA TYR A 261 -8.98 41.03 -11.71
C TYR A 261 -8.07 40.28 -12.70
N THR A 262 -8.63 39.31 -13.41
CA THR A 262 -7.96 38.67 -14.56
C THR A 262 -8.78 38.95 -15.79
N ALA A 263 -8.16 39.48 -16.82
CA ALA A 263 -8.80 39.75 -18.10
C ALA A 263 -7.81 39.82 -19.25
N GLN A 264 -8.32 39.62 -20.45
CA GLN A 264 -7.58 39.87 -21.67
C GLN A 264 -7.43 41.39 -21.88
N SER A 265 -6.19 41.81 -22.12
CA SER A 265 -5.89 43.20 -22.41
C SER A 265 -6.51 43.60 -23.77
N PRO A 266 -7.24 44.72 -23.84
CA PRO A 266 -7.80 45.17 -25.11
C PRO A 266 -6.76 45.70 -26.09
N ILE A 267 -5.50 45.80 -25.67
CA ILE A 267 -4.39 46.41 -26.45
C ILE A 267 -3.62 45.37 -27.20
N ASP A 268 -3.17 44.34 -26.52
CA ASP A 268 -2.27 43.30 -27.06
C ASP A 268 -2.84 41.90 -26.94
N HIS A 269 -4.10 41.76 -26.49
CA HIS A 269 -4.85 40.54 -26.35
C HIS A 269 -4.19 39.49 -25.43
N VAL A 270 -3.25 39.91 -24.59
CA VAL A 270 -2.63 39.04 -23.60
C VAL A 270 -3.50 39.00 -22.33
N GLU A 271 -3.78 37.77 -21.86
CA GLU A 271 -4.49 37.62 -20.59
C GLU A 271 -3.54 37.89 -19.41
N ARG A 272 -4.00 38.77 -18.51
CA ARG A 272 -3.20 39.23 -17.36
C ARG A 272 -3.97 39.18 -16.07
N ARG A 273 -3.25 38.85 -15.02
CA ARG A 273 -3.63 39.17 -13.65
C ARG A 273 -3.27 40.60 -13.38
N VAL A 274 -4.25 41.44 -13.02
CA VAL A 274 -4.11 42.89 -12.93
C VAL A 274 -4.56 43.34 -11.56
N GLY A 275 -3.76 44.19 -10.92
CA GLY A 275 -4.09 44.94 -9.73
C GLY A 275 -4.36 46.43 -10.07
N VAL A 276 -5.26 47.02 -9.37
CA VAL A 276 -5.66 48.46 -9.54
C VAL A 276 -5.74 49.10 -8.16
N ARG A 277 -5.18 50.31 -8.03
CA ARG A 277 -5.23 51.09 -6.79
C ARG A 277 -5.48 52.57 -7.09
N ARG A 278 -6.44 53.18 -6.35
CA ARG A 278 -6.79 54.56 -6.51
C ARG A 278 -5.76 55.51 -5.89
N LEU A 279 -5.45 56.62 -6.55
CA LEU A 279 -4.71 57.74 -5.96
C LEU A 279 -5.63 58.51 -5.00
N SER A 280 -5.22 58.64 -3.74
CA SER A 280 -5.98 59.40 -2.75
C SER A 280 -6.09 60.86 -3.13
N GLY A 281 -7.32 61.38 -3.19
CA GLY A 281 -7.58 62.78 -3.53
C GLY A 281 -7.71 63.08 -5.02
N TYR A 282 -7.42 62.11 -5.93
CA TYR A 282 -7.46 62.30 -7.37
C TYR A 282 -8.32 61.24 -8.08
N PRO A 283 -8.94 61.58 -9.23
CA PRO A 283 -9.75 60.63 -10.01
C PRO A 283 -8.86 59.80 -10.93
N VAL A 284 -7.76 59.23 -10.39
CA VAL A 284 -6.73 58.49 -11.11
C VAL A 284 -6.42 57.21 -10.37
N TYR A 285 -6.11 56.19 -11.12
CA TYR A 285 -5.72 54.87 -10.66
C TYR A 285 -4.35 54.48 -11.23
N VAL A 286 -3.53 53.84 -10.43
CA VAL A 286 -2.35 53.08 -10.88
C VAL A 286 -2.75 51.66 -11.11
N VAL A 287 -2.19 51.05 -12.16
CA VAL A 287 -2.52 49.72 -12.65
C VAL A 287 -1.22 48.97 -12.89
N ALA A 288 -1.11 47.78 -12.35
CA ALA A 288 0.02 46.87 -12.60
C ALA A 288 -0.51 45.49 -13.00
N GLY A 289 0.14 44.82 -13.94
CA GLY A 289 -0.31 43.49 -14.41
C GLY A 289 0.80 42.60 -14.85
N ILE A 290 0.64 41.29 -14.59
CA ILE A 290 1.53 40.20 -15.02
C ILE A 290 0.76 39.28 -15.97
N GLY A 291 1.40 38.79 -17.03
CA GLY A 291 0.81 37.82 -17.94
C GLY A 291 0.51 36.49 -17.24
N THR A 292 -0.71 35.96 -17.43
CA THR A 292 -1.07 34.64 -16.86
C THR A 292 -0.19 33.52 -17.38
N ALA A 293 0.34 33.66 -18.60
CA ALA A 293 1.30 32.76 -19.19
C ALA A 293 2.65 32.75 -18.42
N GLU A 294 3.10 33.92 -17.92
CA GLU A 294 4.32 34.03 -17.11
C GLU A 294 4.15 33.34 -15.78
N ILE A 295 3.03 33.59 -15.08
CA ILE A 295 2.70 32.91 -13.83
C ILE A 295 2.65 31.40 -14.02
N ARG A 296 2.05 30.93 -15.15
CA ARG A 296 1.99 29.52 -15.48
C ARG A 296 3.38 28.93 -15.79
N ASN A 297 4.23 29.68 -16.49
CA ASN A 297 5.60 29.24 -16.82
C ASN A 297 6.46 29.11 -15.55
N GLU A 298 6.37 30.07 -14.62
CA GLU A 298 7.03 29.98 -13.33
C GLU A 298 6.58 28.73 -12.55
N TRP A 299 5.26 28.50 -12.49
CA TRP A 299 4.70 27.31 -11.88
C TRP A 299 5.16 26.01 -12.58
N MET A 300 5.14 25.96 -13.92
CA MET A 300 5.61 24.78 -14.69
C MET A 300 7.10 24.52 -14.45
N GLY A 301 7.92 25.55 -14.35
CA GLY A 301 9.34 25.44 -14.01
C GLY A 301 9.55 24.80 -12.63
N ALA A 302 8.78 25.23 -11.63
CA ALA A 302 8.80 24.62 -10.30
C ALA A 302 8.32 23.17 -10.32
N MET A 303 7.29 22.84 -11.11
CA MET A 303 6.78 21.47 -11.24
C MET A 303 7.71 20.55 -12.03
N ALA A 304 8.47 21.05 -13.01
CA ALA A 304 9.43 20.25 -13.77
C ALA A 304 10.44 19.54 -12.84
N LEU A 305 10.90 20.22 -11.80
CA LEU A 305 11.82 19.65 -10.81
C LEU A 305 11.19 18.46 -10.06
N HIS A 306 9.92 18.57 -9.68
CA HIS A 306 9.19 17.48 -9.02
C HIS A 306 9.00 16.28 -9.97
N LEU A 307 8.77 16.51 -11.27
CA LEU A 307 8.62 15.44 -12.26
C LEU A 307 9.94 14.74 -12.56
N ILE A 308 11.06 15.47 -12.64
CA ILE A 308 12.39 14.92 -12.91
C ILE A 308 12.78 13.89 -11.83
N PHE A 309 12.47 14.14 -10.57
CA PHE A 309 12.78 13.22 -9.48
C PHE A 309 11.63 12.26 -9.14
N GLY A 310 10.39 12.73 -9.22
CA GLY A 310 9.21 11.96 -8.85
C GLY A 310 8.90 10.81 -9.80
N ILE A 311 9.02 11.02 -11.12
CA ILE A 311 8.75 9.96 -12.11
C ILE A 311 9.73 8.79 -11.98
N PRO A 312 11.08 8.99 -11.98
CA PRO A 312 12.02 7.88 -11.81
C PRO A 312 11.86 7.16 -10.49
N ALA A 313 11.64 7.88 -9.38
CA ALA A 313 11.44 7.28 -8.06
C ALA A 313 10.17 6.41 -8.02
N THR A 314 9.07 6.91 -8.57
CA THR A 314 7.81 6.16 -8.67
C THR A 314 7.95 4.94 -9.59
N ALA A 315 8.60 5.08 -10.73
CA ALA A 315 8.86 4.00 -11.68
C ALA A 315 9.75 2.91 -11.05
N PHE A 316 10.79 3.30 -10.31
CA PHE A 316 11.66 2.37 -9.59
C PHE A 316 10.89 1.60 -8.50
N LEU A 317 10.11 2.29 -7.68
CA LEU A 317 9.30 1.67 -6.63
C LEU A 317 8.28 0.69 -7.21
N PHE A 318 7.55 1.12 -8.23
CA PHE A 318 6.56 0.29 -8.91
C PHE A 318 7.21 -0.93 -9.59
N GLY A 319 8.31 -0.72 -10.32
CA GLY A 319 9.07 -1.78 -10.97
C GLY A 319 9.62 -2.80 -9.97
N SER A 320 10.13 -2.34 -8.81
CA SER A 320 10.60 -3.21 -7.72
C SER A 320 9.47 -4.07 -7.16
N LEU A 321 8.29 -3.49 -6.92
CA LEU A 321 7.12 -4.24 -6.45
C LEU A 321 6.61 -5.26 -7.48
N LEU A 322 6.60 -4.91 -8.76
CA LEU A 322 6.28 -5.85 -9.84
C LEU A 322 7.30 -7.00 -9.91
N PHE A 323 8.59 -6.71 -9.77
CA PHE A 323 9.64 -7.73 -9.73
C PHE A 323 9.43 -8.69 -8.54
N VAL A 324 9.18 -8.16 -7.34
CA VAL A 324 8.89 -8.98 -6.15
C VAL A 324 7.64 -9.83 -6.36
N LEU A 325 6.58 -9.26 -6.93
CA LEU A 325 5.33 -9.99 -7.23
C LEU A 325 5.58 -11.14 -8.22
N GLN A 326 6.33 -10.90 -9.30
CA GLN A 326 6.67 -11.92 -10.28
C GLN A 326 7.55 -13.01 -9.66
N ARG A 327 8.55 -12.63 -8.86
CA ARG A 327 9.44 -13.56 -8.16
C ARG A 327 8.67 -14.44 -7.18
N THR A 328 7.77 -13.85 -6.40
CA THR A 328 6.91 -14.58 -5.45
C THR A 328 6.02 -15.60 -6.16
N LYS A 329 5.37 -15.19 -7.27
CA LYS A 329 4.55 -16.12 -8.08
C LYS A 329 5.39 -17.28 -8.65
N ARG A 330 6.59 -17.01 -9.15
CA ARG A 330 7.49 -18.04 -9.66
C ARG A 330 7.88 -19.04 -8.56
N LEU A 331 8.24 -18.55 -7.36
CA LEU A 331 8.58 -19.42 -6.23
C LEU A 331 7.41 -20.32 -5.81
N TYR A 332 6.19 -19.81 -5.77
CA TYR A 332 5.01 -20.64 -5.47
C TYR A 332 4.79 -21.72 -6.54
N ASN A 333 4.90 -21.38 -7.82
CA ASN A 333 4.77 -22.35 -8.90
C ASN A 333 5.88 -23.41 -8.89
N GLU A 334 7.10 -23.05 -8.51
CA GLU A 334 8.21 -24.01 -8.35
C GLU A 334 7.97 -24.95 -7.18
N GLN A 335 7.45 -24.45 -6.05
CA GLN A 335 7.06 -25.28 -4.92
C GLN A 335 5.98 -26.30 -5.31
N ASP A 336 4.92 -25.85 -5.97
CA ASP A 336 3.83 -26.73 -6.40
C ASP A 336 4.34 -27.84 -7.36
N ARG A 337 5.27 -27.50 -8.26
CA ARG A 337 5.91 -28.47 -9.16
C ARG A 337 6.78 -29.48 -8.40
N ARG A 338 7.53 -29.04 -7.38
CA ARG A 338 8.36 -29.94 -6.54
C ARG A 338 7.48 -30.90 -5.74
N GLU A 339 6.42 -30.40 -5.09
CA GLU A 339 5.49 -31.24 -4.34
C GLU A 339 4.83 -32.29 -5.24
N ALA A 340 4.40 -31.90 -6.45
CA ALA A 340 3.85 -32.86 -7.42
C ALA A 340 4.88 -33.91 -7.88
N ALA A 341 6.13 -33.52 -8.13
CA ALA A 341 7.17 -34.42 -8.51
C ALA A 341 7.55 -35.42 -7.39
N GLU A 342 7.59 -34.95 -6.14
CA GLU A 342 7.82 -35.82 -4.97
C GLU A 342 6.69 -36.86 -4.79
N LEU A 343 5.45 -36.46 -5.00
CA LEU A 343 4.31 -37.38 -4.94
C LEU A 343 4.44 -38.50 -6.01
N LEU A 344 4.76 -38.11 -7.24
CA LEU A 344 4.98 -39.07 -8.35
C LEU A 344 6.15 -40.00 -8.06
N MET A 345 7.24 -39.47 -7.51
CA MET A 345 8.42 -40.31 -7.15
C MET A 345 8.08 -41.33 -6.05
N ARG A 346 7.34 -40.92 -5.01
CA ARG A 346 6.86 -41.84 -3.95
C ARG A 346 5.94 -42.92 -4.51
N GLN A 347 5.09 -42.56 -5.46
CA GLN A 347 4.20 -43.50 -6.13
C GLN A 347 5.01 -44.53 -6.98
N SER A 348 6.01 -44.07 -7.73
CA SER A 348 6.89 -44.92 -8.51
C SER A 348 7.70 -45.89 -7.63
N GLN A 349 8.30 -45.38 -6.55
CA GLN A 349 9.03 -46.21 -5.59
C GLN A 349 8.13 -47.31 -4.98
N ARG A 350 6.86 -46.98 -4.73
CA ARG A 350 5.90 -47.95 -4.22
C ARG A 350 5.56 -49.04 -5.24
N LEU A 351 5.44 -48.67 -6.52
CA LEU A 351 5.20 -49.61 -7.61
C LEU A 351 6.41 -50.55 -7.84
N ASP A 352 7.63 -50.02 -7.77
CA ASP A 352 8.85 -50.78 -7.88
C ASP A 352 8.99 -51.80 -6.73
N ALA A 353 8.69 -51.40 -5.49
CA ALA A 353 8.67 -52.30 -4.34
C ALA A 353 7.63 -53.43 -4.50
N ILE A 354 6.44 -53.13 -5.03
CA ILE A 354 5.42 -54.14 -5.34
C ILE A 354 5.91 -55.08 -6.45
N GLY A 355 6.60 -54.59 -7.48
CA GLY A 355 7.14 -55.37 -8.57
C GLY A 355 8.18 -56.40 -8.09
N GLN A 356 9.13 -55.97 -7.24
CA GLN A 356 10.14 -56.87 -6.66
C GLN A 356 9.52 -57.96 -5.75
N LEU A 357 8.53 -57.56 -4.93
CA LEU A 357 7.81 -58.48 -4.05
C LEU A 357 7.03 -59.54 -4.85
N THR A 358 6.39 -59.13 -5.97
CA THR A 358 5.58 -60.04 -6.80
C THR A 358 6.46 -61.15 -7.40
N GLY A 359 7.68 -60.82 -7.83
CA GLY A 359 8.62 -61.81 -8.38
C GLY A 359 9.07 -62.87 -7.36
N GLY A 360 9.42 -62.45 -6.12
CA GLY A 360 9.82 -63.36 -5.05
C GLY A 360 8.67 -64.29 -4.59
N VAL A 361 7.48 -63.72 -4.47
CA VAL A 361 6.29 -64.46 -4.06
C VAL A 361 5.85 -65.47 -5.13
N ALA A 362 5.92 -65.15 -6.40
CA ALA A 362 5.60 -66.07 -7.49
C ALA A 362 6.57 -67.29 -7.48
N HIS A 363 7.83 -67.04 -7.19
CA HIS A 363 8.83 -68.09 -7.05
C HIS A 363 8.52 -69.06 -5.89
N ASP A 364 8.20 -68.49 -4.69
CA ASP A 364 7.90 -69.32 -3.52
C ASP A 364 6.59 -70.08 -3.66
N PHE A 365 5.57 -69.49 -4.31
CA PHE A 365 4.32 -70.16 -4.62
C PHE A 365 4.52 -71.35 -5.58
N ASN A 366 5.33 -71.18 -6.63
CA ASN A 366 5.65 -72.19 -7.57
C ASN A 366 6.42 -73.35 -6.90
N ASN A 367 7.35 -73.08 -5.94
CA ASN A 367 8.04 -74.07 -5.17
C ASN A 367 7.08 -74.94 -4.32
N LEU A 368 6.10 -74.31 -3.67
CA LEU A 368 5.06 -74.99 -2.89
C LEU A 368 4.18 -75.88 -3.79
N LEU A 369 3.73 -75.36 -4.94
CA LEU A 369 2.99 -76.16 -5.92
C LEU A 369 3.75 -77.34 -6.41
N THR A 370 5.06 -77.20 -6.66
CA THR A 370 5.94 -78.32 -7.08
C THR A 370 6.02 -79.44 -6.04
N ILE A 371 6.10 -79.09 -4.75
CA ILE A 371 6.05 -80.00 -3.63
C ILE A 371 4.70 -80.73 -3.55
N ILE A 372 3.61 -80.00 -3.68
CA ILE A 372 2.27 -80.57 -3.62
C ILE A 372 2.02 -81.53 -4.76
N ILE A 373 2.25 -81.08 -6.00
CA ILE A 373 2.02 -81.87 -7.22
C ILE A 373 2.91 -83.10 -7.22
N GLY A 374 4.20 -82.94 -6.94
CA GLY A 374 5.16 -84.06 -6.95
C GLY A 374 4.87 -85.16 -5.90
N ASN A 375 4.35 -84.77 -4.72
CA ASN A 375 3.92 -85.72 -3.71
C ASN A 375 2.61 -86.45 -4.09
N ILE A 376 1.63 -85.71 -4.69
CA ILE A 376 0.39 -86.31 -5.20
C ILE A 376 0.68 -87.26 -6.34
N GLU A 377 1.48 -86.88 -7.33
CA GLU A 377 1.87 -87.79 -8.44
C GLU A 377 2.58 -89.08 -7.94
N THR A 378 3.46 -88.93 -6.93
CA THR A 378 4.13 -90.05 -6.31
C THR A 378 3.16 -90.92 -5.53
N ALA A 379 2.19 -90.35 -4.87
CA ALA A 379 1.10 -91.06 -4.18
C ALA A 379 0.24 -91.85 -5.18
N GLN A 380 -0.09 -91.28 -6.36
CA GLN A 380 -0.84 -91.93 -7.42
C GLN A 380 -0.06 -93.17 -7.97
N ARG A 381 1.25 -93.02 -8.25
CA ARG A 381 2.06 -94.12 -8.72
C ARG A 381 2.21 -95.27 -7.66
N LEU A 382 2.22 -94.95 -6.36
CA LEU A 382 2.21 -95.90 -5.28
C LEU A 382 0.87 -96.69 -5.18
N LEU A 383 -0.25 -96.04 -5.58
CA LEU A 383 -1.57 -96.65 -5.68
C LEU A 383 -1.64 -97.64 -6.85
N GLU A 384 -1.03 -97.30 -7.98
CA GLU A 384 -1.01 -98.16 -9.20
C GLU A 384 -0.12 -99.41 -9.00
N SER A 385 0.95 -99.29 -8.18
CA SER A 385 1.89 -100.37 -7.90
C SER A 385 1.74 -100.93 -6.46
N TRP A 386 0.53 -101.39 -6.13
CA TRP A 386 0.21 -101.83 -4.76
C TRP A 386 1.09 -103.04 -4.31
N THR A 387 1.95 -102.74 -3.31
CA THR A 387 2.84 -103.75 -2.66
C THR A 387 2.64 -103.64 -1.13
N GLU A 388 3.03 -104.77 -0.42
CA GLU A 388 2.95 -104.81 1.04
C GLU A 388 3.80 -103.71 1.69
N GLY A 389 3.16 -102.84 2.47
CA GLY A 389 3.76 -101.59 3.04
C GLY A 389 3.58 -100.34 2.25
N ALA A 390 2.92 -100.36 1.09
CA ALA A 390 2.66 -99.16 0.26
C ALA A 390 1.82 -98.10 1.01
N HIS A 391 0.94 -98.52 1.95
CA HIS A 391 0.05 -97.62 2.70
C HIS A 391 0.82 -96.59 3.58
N ILE A 392 2.00 -97.03 4.16
CA ILE A 392 2.81 -96.11 4.99
C ILE A 392 3.47 -95.03 4.11
N LYS A 393 3.97 -95.45 2.96
CA LYS A 393 4.59 -94.53 1.99
C LYS A 393 3.57 -93.60 1.39
N LEU A 394 2.35 -94.08 1.11
CA LEU A 394 1.23 -93.27 0.63
C LEU A 394 0.75 -92.20 1.66
N ALA A 395 0.53 -92.65 2.91
CA ALA A 395 0.19 -91.73 3.99
C ALA A 395 1.20 -90.56 4.15
N ARG A 396 2.52 -90.93 4.14
CA ARG A 396 3.60 -89.95 4.23
C ARG A 396 3.62 -88.97 3.02
N ARG A 397 3.30 -89.39 1.79
CA ARG A 397 3.23 -88.54 0.61
C ARG A 397 2.02 -87.62 0.63
N LEU A 398 0.89 -88.11 1.09
CA LEU A 398 -0.32 -87.28 1.28
C LEU A 398 -0.13 -86.22 2.39
N GLU A 399 0.54 -86.60 3.49
CA GLU A 399 0.87 -85.67 4.56
C GLU A 399 1.82 -84.57 4.12
N ASN A 400 2.88 -84.93 3.30
CA ASN A 400 3.75 -83.92 2.72
C ASN A 400 3.05 -83.00 1.75
N ALA A 401 2.09 -83.50 0.94
CA ALA A 401 1.27 -82.65 0.06
C ALA A 401 0.34 -81.72 0.87
N MET A 402 -0.27 -82.21 1.95
CA MET A 402 -1.08 -81.44 2.84
C MET A 402 -0.30 -80.31 3.52
N GLN A 403 0.91 -80.58 4.02
CA GLN A 403 1.81 -79.59 4.57
C GLN A 403 2.20 -78.51 3.53
N GLY A 404 2.43 -78.90 2.26
CA GLY A 404 2.70 -78.02 1.17
C GLY A 404 1.50 -77.07 0.89
N ALA A 405 0.29 -77.64 0.88
CA ALA A 405 -0.96 -76.86 0.71
C ALA A 405 -1.21 -75.89 1.86
N GLU A 406 -0.97 -76.30 3.12
CA GLU A 406 -1.10 -75.42 4.28
C GLU A 406 -0.10 -74.25 4.27
N ARG A 407 1.15 -74.55 3.83
CA ARG A 407 2.16 -73.50 3.62
C ARG A 407 1.72 -72.50 2.53
N ALA A 408 1.17 -72.97 1.40
CA ALA A 408 0.65 -72.14 0.32
C ALA A 408 -0.52 -71.29 0.79
N ALA A 409 -1.47 -71.86 1.56
CA ALA A 409 -2.58 -71.11 2.15
C ALA A 409 -2.10 -70.03 3.12
N THR A 410 -1.04 -70.33 3.91
CA THR A 410 -0.41 -69.36 4.80
C THR A 410 0.27 -68.22 4.03
N LEU A 411 0.96 -68.50 2.92
CA LEU A 411 1.59 -67.49 2.06
C LEU A 411 0.53 -66.60 1.40
N THR A 412 -0.59 -67.18 0.94
CA THR A 412 -1.71 -66.45 0.37
C THR A 412 -2.38 -65.51 1.38
N LYS A 413 -2.58 -65.99 2.64
CA LYS A 413 -3.08 -65.11 3.74
C LYS A 413 -2.13 -63.96 4.02
N ARG A 414 -0.83 -64.15 3.98
CA ARG A 414 0.20 -63.09 4.18
C ARG A 414 0.18 -62.05 3.08
N LEU A 415 0.02 -62.49 1.81
CA LEU A 415 -0.13 -61.58 0.66
C LEU A 415 -1.38 -60.71 0.73
N LEU A 416 -2.51 -61.31 1.11
CA LEU A 416 -3.76 -60.57 1.29
C LEU A 416 -3.68 -59.56 2.44
N ALA A 417 -2.98 -59.86 3.54
CA ALA A 417 -2.73 -58.94 4.64
C ALA A 417 -1.86 -57.74 4.22
N PHE A 418 -0.92 -57.93 3.29
CA PHE A 418 -0.09 -56.85 2.75
C PHE A 418 -0.84 -55.98 1.70
N SER A 419 -1.67 -56.63 0.88
CA SER A 419 -2.47 -55.93 -0.18
C SER A 419 -3.69 -55.16 0.36
N ARG A 420 -4.22 -55.54 1.53
CA ARG A 420 -5.36 -54.86 2.14
C ARG A 420 -4.90 -53.74 3.08
N GLN A 421 -4.73 -52.55 2.56
CA GLN A 421 -4.94 -51.35 3.37
C GLN A 421 -6.46 -51.17 3.53
N GLN A 422 -7.04 -51.82 4.54
CA GLN A 422 -8.37 -51.39 5.02
C GLN A 422 -8.22 -49.98 5.57
N PRO A 423 -9.08 -49.01 5.15
CA PRO A 423 -9.08 -47.72 5.79
C PRO A 423 -9.38 -47.95 7.28
N LEU A 424 -8.50 -47.40 8.17
CA LEU A 424 -8.71 -47.45 9.61
C LEU A 424 -10.08 -46.82 9.94
N ALA A 425 -10.80 -47.43 10.86
CA ALA A 425 -12.04 -46.89 11.44
C ALA A 425 -11.79 -46.36 12.88
N PRO A 426 -11.08 -45.23 13.03
CA PRO A 426 -10.62 -44.78 14.34
C PRO A 426 -11.80 -44.27 15.19
N THR A 427 -11.98 -44.91 16.36
CA THR A 427 -12.97 -44.56 17.38
C THR A 427 -12.28 -44.05 18.65
N ALA A 428 -13.06 -43.44 19.55
CA ALA A 428 -12.56 -43.08 20.89
C ALA A 428 -12.47 -44.34 21.74
N LEU A 429 -11.28 -44.64 22.23
CA LEU A 429 -10.96 -45.89 22.94
C LEU A 429 -10.48 -45.59 24.37
N ASP A 430 -10.94 -46.38 25.30
CA ASP A 430 -10.37 -46.52 26.65
C ASP A 430 -9.38 -47.69 26.61
N VAL A 431 -8.08 -47.37 26.71
CA VAL A 431 -7.00 -48.36 26.60
C VAL A 431 -7.05 -49.40 27.72
N ASN A 432 -7.33 -48.96 28.95
CA ASN A 432 -7.44 -49.89 30.08
C ASN A 432 -8.55 -50.92 29.88
N ARG A 433 -9.69 -50.52 29.35
CA ARG A 433 -10.80 -51.40 29.05
C ARG A 433 -10.46 -52.43 27.96
N ILE A 434 -9.66 -52.02 26.95
CA ILE A 434 -9.21 -52.93 25.90
C ILE A 434 -8.23 -53.95 26.48
N LEU A 435 -7.20 -53.52 27.20
CA LEU A 435 -6.20 -54.39 27.81
C LEU A 435 -6.85 -55.45 28.73
N ASN A 436 -7.81 -55.04 29.56
CA ASN A 436 -8.55 -55.98 30.40
C ASN A 436 -9.42 -56.92 29.57
N GLY A 437 -10.01 -56.45 28.47
CA GLY A 437 -10.85 -57.28 27.59
C GLY A 437 -10.09 -58.36 26.79
N ILE A 438 -8.82 -58.16 26.50
CA ILE A 438 -7.99 -59.15 25.79
C ILE A 438 -7.09 -59.97 26.70
N SER A 439 -7.13 -59.75 28.03
CA SER A 439 -6.24 -60.37 29.01
C SER A 439 -6.27 -61.90 28.97
N ASP A 440 -7.44 -62.51 28.89
CA ASP A 440 -7.59 -63.97 28.83
C ASP A 440 -7.06 -64.57 27.54
N PHE A 441 -7.29 -63.87 26.43
CA PHE A 441 -6.77 -64.26 25.13
C PHE A 441 -5.24 -64.15 25.09
N LEU A 442 -4.67 -63.14 25.71
CA LEU A 442 -3.21 -62.98 25.84
C LEU A 442 -2.60 -64.09 26.70
N ARG A 443 -3.25 -64.46 27.82
CA ARG A 443 -2.82 -65.62 28.68
C ARG A 443 -2.78 -66.91 27.88
N GLN A 444 -3.82 -67.17 27.11
CA GLN A 444 -3.89 -68.37 26.27
C GLN A 444 -2.78 -68.37 25.18
N ALA A 445 -2.51 -67.20 24.55
CA ALA A 445 -1.47 -67.09 23.51
C ALA A 445 -0.04 -67.21 24.05
N LEU A 446 0.20 -66.84 25.32
CA LEU A 446 1.50 -66.89 25.97
C LEU A 446 1.82 -68.26 26.57
N GLY A 447 0.79 -69.05 26.92
CA GLY A 447 0.95 -70.37 27.60
C GLY A 447 1.25 -70.26 29.11
N GLU A 448 1.38 -71.38 29.77
CA GLU A 448 1.51 -71.48 31.25
C GLU A 448 2.88 -71.06 31.78
N THR A 449 3.89 -71.02 30.96
CA THR A 449 5.30 -70.73 31.35
C THR A 449 5.59 -69.24 31.49
N ILE A 450 4.71 -68.35 30.96
CA ILE A 450 4.91 -66.90 31.00
C ILE A 450 3.86 -66.22 31.88
N SER A 451 4.34 -65.49 32.89
CA SER A 451 3.49 -64.68 33.76
C SER A 451 3.10 -63.37 33.10
N LEU A 452 1.80 -63.14 32.83
CA LEU A 452 1.27 -61.88 32.29
C LEU A 452 0.82 -60.95 33.42
N GLU A 453 1.39 -59.77 33.45
CA GLU A 453 0.95 -58.65 34.33
C GLU A 453 0.45 -57.50 33.46
N ILE A 454 -0.75 -57.00 33.78
CA ILE A 454 -1.34 -55.83 33.13
C ILE A 454 -1.48 -54.72 34.18
N VAL A 455 -0.77 -53.62 33.95
CA VAL A 455 -0.74 -52.44 34.84
C VAL A 455 -1.48 -51.28 34.20
N GLY A 456 -2.67 -51.00 34.66
CA GLY A 456 -3.45 -49.84 34.21
C GLY A 456 -3.30 -48.68 35.17
N SER A 457 -2.74 -47.56 34.75
CA SER A 457 -2.72 -46.36 35.53
C SER A 457 -4.15 -45.77 35.67
N GLY A 458 -4.51 -45.25 36.85
CA GLY A 458 -5.78 -44.55 37.01
C GLY A 458 -5.84 -43.27 36.18
N GLY A 459 -6.95 -43.04 35.45
CA GLY A 459 -7.14 -41.80 34.68
C GLY A 459 -6.38 -41.72 33.35
N VAL A 460 -6.12 -42.85 32.72
CA VAL A 460 -5.56 -42.90 31.35
C VAL A 460 -6.50 -42.18 30.37
N TRP A 461 -5.94 -41.32 29.54
CA TRP A 461 -6.73 -40.52 28.61
C TRP A 461 -7.32 -41.37 27.48
N PRO A 462 -8.48 -41.02 26.92
CA PRO A 462 -9.00 -41.68 25.72
C PRO A 462 -8.13 -41.37 24.51
N VAL A 463 -7.91 -42.39 23.66
CA VAL A 463 -7.15 -42.28 22.39
C VAL A 463 -8.08 -42.49 21.21
N ARG A 464 -7.67 -41.97 20.05
CA ARG A 464 -8.37 -42.23 18.79
C ARG A 464 -7.58 -43.24 17.97
N ALA A 465 -8.09 -44.45 17.88
CA ALA A 465 -7.45 -45.53 17.11
C ALA A 465 -8.51 -46.54 16.64
N ASP A 466 -8.09 -47.41 15.74
CA ASP A 466 -8.90 -48.58 15.38
C ASP A 466 -8.70 -49.67 16.43
N ARG A 467 -9.84 -50.15 17.01
CA ARG A 467 -9.83 -51.12 18.08
C ARG A 467 -9.19 -52.45 17.66
N ALA A 468 -9.59 -52.98 16.50
CA ALA A 468 -9.11 -54.28 16.03
C ALA A 468 -7.60 -54.27 15.72
N GLU A 469 -7.14 -53.15 15.13
CA GLU A 469 -5.70 -52.97 14.85
C GLU A 469 -4.89 -52.78 16.14
N LEU A 470 -5.44 -52.09 17.17
CA LEU A 470 -4.77 -51.96 18.47
C LEU A 470 -4.67 -53.32 19.18
N GLU A 471 -5.74 -54.11 19.21
CA GLU A 471 -5.73 -55.46 19.74
C GLU A 471 -4.71 -56.38 19.01
N THR A 472 -4.67 -56.27 17.67
CA THR A 472 -3.71 -57.00 16.83
C THR A 472 -2.26 -56.58 17.10
N ALA A 473 -2.01 -55.29 17.26
CA ALA A 473 -0.69 -54.77 17.58
C ALA A 473 -0.17 -55.30 18.96
N ILE A 474 -1.03 -55.28 19.96
CA ILE A 474 -0.71 -55.80 21.30
C ILE A 474 -0.44 -57.31 21.25
N LEU A 475 -1.24 -58.06 20.50
CA LEU A 475 -1.04 -59.49 20.31
C LEU A 475 0.29 -59.79 19.59
N ASN A 476 0.61 -59.06 18.54
CA ASN A 476 1.91 -59.20 17.81
C ASN A 476 3.11 -58.97 18.74
N LEU A 477 3.03 -57.96 19.62
CA LEU A 477 4.05 -57.69 20.63
C LEU A 477 4.14 -58.83 21.66
N ALA A 478 3.01 -59.34 22.16
CA ALA A 478 2.97 -60.43 23.11
C ALA A 478 3.52 -61.76 22.56
N VAL A 479 3.20 -62.09 21.30
CA VAL A 479 3.75 -63.26 20.61
C VAL A 479 5.26 -63.13 20.40
N ASN A 480 5.74 -61.96 20.02
CA ASN A 480 7.19 -61.71 19.88
C ASN A 480 7.91 -61.84 21.23
N ALA A 481 7.32 -61.34 22.31
CA ALA A 481 7.83 -61.51 23.67
C ALA A 481 7.87 -62.98 24.12
N ARG A 482 6.82 -63.75 23.82
CA ARG A 482 6.81 -65.20 24.08
C ARG A 482 7.96 -65.91 23.39
N ASP A 483 8.13 -65.59 22.09
CA ASP A 483 9.17 -66.25 21.28
C ASP A 483 10.59 -65.83 21.73
N ALA A 484 10.75 -64.71 22.42
CA ALA A 484 11.99 -64.28 23.06
C ALA A 484 12.25 -64.92 24.44
N MET A 485 11.22 -65.62 25.03
CA MET A 485 11.28 -66.27 26.33
C MET A 485 11.00 -67.79 26.25
N PRO A 486 11.82 -68.57 25.57
CA PRO A 486 11.57 -70.04 25.39
C PRO A 486 11.55 -70.81 26.71
N ASP A 487 12.28 -70.37 27.72
CA ASP A 487 12.37 -71.02 29.04
C ASP A 487 11.33 -70.45 30.04
N GLY A 488 10.36 -69.64 29.57
CA GLY A 488 9.42 -68.90 30.39
C GLY A 488 9.97 -67.56 30.85
N GLY A 489 9.09 -66.77 31.54
CA GLY A 489 9.44 -65.42 32.00
C GLY A 489 8.26 -64.59 32.37
N LYS A 490 8.40 -63.27 32.33
CA LYS A 490 7.35 -62.30 32.68
C LYS A 490 7.12 -61.32 31.52
N LEU A 491 5.86 -61.10 31.15
CA LEU A 491 5.41 -60.08 30.24
C LEU A 491 4.58 -59.03 31.00
N THR A 492 5.00 -57.78 30.98
CA THR A 492 4.25 -56.67 31.59
C THR A 492 3.73 -55.75 30.51
N ILE A 493 2.44 -55.43 30.51
CA ILE A 493 1.80 -54.45 29.61
C ILE A 493 1.28 -53.32 30.49
N GLU A 494 1.78 -52.10 30.22
CA GLU A 494 1.46 -50.93 31.00
C GLU A 494 0.82 -49.83 30.11
N ALA A 495 -0.25 -49.21 30.62
CA ALA A 495 -0.84 -48.01 29.99
C ALA A 495 -0.73 -46.80 30.90
N SER A 496 -0.13 -45.72 30.42
CA SER A 496 0.08 -44.48 31.18
C SER A 496 -0.05 -43.23 30.30
N ASN A 497 -0.27 -42.09 30.92
CA ASN A 497 -0.29 -40.79 30.25
C ASN A 497 1.14 -40.27 30.09
N SER A 498 1.49 -39.81 28.90
CA SER A 498 2.79 -39.23 28.58
C SER A 498 2.68 -37.88 27.91
N HIS A 499 3.68 -37.02 28.13
CA HIS A 499 3.81 -35.75 27.46
C HIS A 499 5.14 -35.70 26.71
N LEU A 500 5.07 -35.62 25.38
CA LEU A 500 6.26 -35.45 24.55
C LEU A 500 6.52 -33.96 24.36
N ASP A 501 7.65 -33.49 24.89
CA ASP A 501 8.06 -32.10 24.83
C ASP A 501 8.82 -31.75 23.54
N GLU A 502 9.12 -30.46 23.34
CA GLU A 502 9.88 -30.02 22.16
C GLU A 502 11.32 -30.56 22.15
N ALA A 503 11.91 -30.85 23.32
CA ALA A 503 13.27 -31.37 23.40
C ALA A 503 13.32 -32.81 22.85
N TYR A 504 12.35 -33.64 23.20
CA TYR A 504 12.19 -34.99 22.66
C TYR A 504 11.91 -34.96 21.14
N CYS A 505 11.03 -34.07 20.70
CA CYS A 505 10.63 -33.97 19.30
C CYS A 505 11.76 -33.44 18.38
N ARG A 506 12.71 -32.67 18.90
CA ARG A 506 13.90 -32.26 18.16
C ARG A 506 14.83 -33.44 17.83
N GLN A 507 14.83 -34.47 18.65
CA GLN A 507 15.61 -35.70 18.43
C GLN A 507 14.86 -36.72 17.56
N HIS A 508 13.54 -36.60 17.44
CA HIS A 508 12.65 -37.49 16.71
C HIS A 508 11.79 -36.72 15.72
N VAL A 509 12.28 -36.56 14.49
CA VAL A 509 11.72 -35.66 13.44
C VAL A 509 10.28 -36.00 13.03
N ASP A 510 9.84 -37.21 13.33
CA ASP A 510 8.54 -37.78 12.90
C ASP A 510 7.43 -37.69 13.95
N VAL A 511 7.66 -36.96 15.05
CA VAL A 511 6.67 -36.76 16.12
C VAL A 511 6.52 -35.28 16.48
N GLN A 512 5.28 -34.84 16.75
CA GLN A 512 4.97 -33.47 17.19
C GLN A 512 4.77 -33.43 18.71
N PRO A 513 5.14 -32.32 19.38
CA PRO A 513 4.90 -32.15 20.80
C PRO A 513 3.41 -32.30 21.14
N GLY A 514 3.12 -32.93 22.29
CA GLY A 514 1.74 -33.09 22.69
C GLY A 514 1.50 -34.11 23.80
N GLN A 515 0.23 -34.34 24.07
CA GLN A 515 -0.24 -35.31 25.05
C GLN A 515 -0.54 -36.63 24.36
N PHE A 516 0.02 -37.71 24.90
CA PHE A 516 -0.07 -39.05 24.36
C PHE A 516 -0.44 -40.05 25.47
N VAL A 517 -0.99 -41.19 25.09
CA VAL A 517 -1.07 -42.37 25.95
C VAL A 517 0.01 -43.33 25.51
N GLN A 518 0.87 -43.70 26.42
CA GLN A 518 1.93 -44.69 26.22
C GLN A 518 1.38 -46.06 26.55
N ILE A 519 1.56 -47.02 25.66
CA ILE A 519 1.36 -48.46 25.90
C ILE A 519 2.74 -49.12 25.85
N ALA A 520 3.21 -49.54 27.00
CA ALA A 520 4.52 -50.17 27.10
C ALA A 520 4.33 -51.69 27.27
N VAL A 521 5.02 -52.47 26.45
CA VAL A 521 5.03 -53.96 26.52
C VAL A 521 6.45 -54.41 26.85
N SER A 522 6.67 -55.00 28.00
CA SER A 522 7.97 -55.36 28.56
C SER A 522 8.08 -56.84 28.77
N ASP A 523 9.16 -57.43 28.29
CA ASP A 523 9.48 -58.84 28.48
C ASP A 523 10.85 -59.03 29.14
N THR A 524 11.04 -60.22 29.75
CA THR A 524 12.31 -60.64 30.35
C THR A 524 13.09 -61.60 29.47
N GLY A 525 12.94 -61.49 28.12
CA GLY A 525 13.53 -62.36 27.13
C GLY A 525 15.00 -62.05 26.80
N ALA A 526 15.50 -62.68 25.73
CA ALA A 526 16.91 -62.65 25.34
C ALA A 526 17.40 -61.25 24.87
N GLY A 527 16.50 -60.31 24.57
CA GLY A 527 16.82 -59.00 24.05
C GLY A 527 17.31 -58.97 22.60
N MET A 528 17.63 -57.75 22.12
CA MET A 528 18.08 -57.51 20.74
C MET A 528 19.37 -56.68 20.72
N THR A 529 20.28 -57.04 19.81
CA THR A 529 21.45 -56.22 19.53
C THR A 529 21.05 -54.92 18.82
N ARG A 530 21.90 -53.91 18.87
CA ARG A 530 21.65 -52.63 18.24
C ARG A 530 21.31 -52.71 16.75
N ASP A 531 22.06 -53.56 16.01
CA ASP A 531 21.82 -53.76 14.58
C ASP A 531 20.46 -54.42 14.30
N VAL A 532 19.97 -55.26 15.21
CA VAL A 532 18.64 -55.88 15.14
C VAL A 532 17.56 -54.84 15.42
N VAL A 533 17.75 -53.99 16.44
CA VAL A 533 16.80 -52.92 16.79
C VAL A 533 16.63 -51.92 15.65
N GLU A 534 17.73 -51.53 14.98
CA GLU A 534 17.70 -50.59 13.85
C GLU A 534 16.87 -51.12 12.66
N ARG A 535 16.87 -52.46 12.47
CA ARG A 535 16.15 -53.13 11.37
C ARG A 535 14.83 -53.79 11.79
N ALA A 536 14.50 -53.76 13.05
CA ALA A 536 13.35 -54.49 13.62
C ALA A 536 11.99 -54.12 12.99
N PHE A 537 11.85 -52.91 12.47
CA PHE A 537 10.65 -52.45 11.79
C PHE A 537 10.66 -52.66 10.27
N GLU A 538 11.76 -53.16 9.69
CA GLU A 538 11.81 -53.50 8.27
C GLU A 538 10.87 -54.68 8.00
N PRO A 539 10.01 -54.61 6.99
CA PRO A 539 9.17 -55.73 6.59
C PRO A 539 10.00 -56.95 6.25
N PHE A 540 9.58 -58.15 6.69
CA PHE A 540 10.21 -59.46 6.49
C PHE A 540 11.53 -59.68 7.23
N PHE A 541 12.03 -58.71 7.99
CA PHE A 541 13.22 -58.90 8.81
C PHE A 541 12.89 -59.78 10.02
N THR A 542 13.67 -60.88 10.18
CA THR A 542 13.52 -61.83 11.28
C THR A 542 14.87 -62.44 11.65
N THR A 543 15.10 -62.65 12.93
CA THR A 543 16.26 -63.39 13.48
C THR A 543 15.96 -64.86 13.74
N LYS A 544 14.70 -65.31 13.50
CA LYS A 544 14.26 -66.70 13.71
C LYS A 544 14.64 -67.59 12.53
N GLN A 545 14.74 -68.91 12.77
CA GLN A 545 15.05 -69.87 11.70
C GLN A 545 14.03 -69.87 10.58
N SER A 546 14.46 -70.17 9.38
CA SER A 546 13.65 -70.13 8.16
C SER A 546 12.34 -70.91 8.36
N GLY A 547 11.18 -70.16 8.25
CA GLY A 547 9.82 -70.69 8.42
C GLY A 547 9.20 -70.50 9.80
N GLN A 548 9.95 -70.13 10.84
CA GLN A 548 9.41 -69.90 12.21
C GLN A 548 9.04 -68.46 12.53
N GLY A 549 9.44 -67.50 11.69
CA GLY A 549 9.11 -66.09 11.87
C GLY A 549 8.68 -65.45 10.56
N THR A 550 7.63 -64.60 10.60
CA THR A 550 7.12 -63.90 9.40
C THR A 550 7.87 -62.63 9.08
N GLY A 551 8.56 -62.03 10.06
CA GLY A 551 9.17 -60.72 9.96
C GLY A 551 8.18 -59.55 9.74
N LEU A 552 6.86 -59.79 9.88
CA LEU A 552 5.84 -58.79 9.63
C LEU A 552 5.20 -58.18 10.92
N GLY A 553 5.35 -58.84 12.07
CA GLY A 553 4.66 -58.40 13.30
C GLY A 553 5.04 -57.00 13.75
N LEU A 554 6.34 -56.68 13.82
CA LEU A 554 6.82 -55.36 14.25
C LEU A 554 6.59 -54.29 13.19
N SER A 555 6.69 -54.61 11.89
CA SER A 555 6.39 -53.69 10.80
C SER A 555 4.89 -53.29 10.75
N GLN A 556 3.97 -54.24 11.09
CA GLN A 556 2.54 -53.97 11.23
C GLN A 556 2.26 -53.03 12.42
N VAL A 557 2.88 -53.27 13.59
CA VAL A 557 2.79 -52.36 14.74
C VAL A 557 3.26 -50.98 14.36
N TYR A 558 4.40 -50.84 13.68
CA TYR A 558 4.90 -49.54 13.22
C TYR A 558 3.93 -48.83 12.27
N GLY A 559 3.42 -49.54 11.27
CA GLY A 559 2.45 -49.01 10.32
C GLY A 559 1.16 -48.51 10.97
N PHE A 560 0.57 -49.29 11.87
CA PHE A 560 -0.61 -48.92 12.63
C PHE A 560 -0.40 -47.69 13.50
N VAL A 561 0.71 -47.67 14.27
CA VAL A 561 1.01 -46.53 15.16
C VAL A 561 1.21 -45.25 14.36
N LYS A 562 1.93 -45.30 13.23
CA LYS A 562 2.12 -44.12 12.35
C LYS A 562 0.85 -43.68 11.69
N GLN A 563 0.00 -44.57 11.19
CA GLN A 563 -1.31 -44.22 10.59
C GLN A 563 -2.26 -43.61 11.64
N SER A 564 -2.11 -44.00 12.91
CA SER A 564 -2.87 -43.44 14.04
C SER A 564 -2.29 -42.11 14.57
N GLY A 565 -1.27 -41.52 13.93
CA GLY A 565 -0.60 -40.28 14.34
C GLY A 565 0.22 -40.43 15.62
N GLY A 566 0.68 -41.67 15.91
CA GLY A 566 1.47 -42.03 17.07
C GLY A 566 2.97 -42.14 16.80
N HIS A 567 3.69 -42.53 17.82
CA HIS A 567 5.12 -42.80 17.80
C HIS A 567 5.44 -44.15 18.43
N VAL A 568 6.37 -44.87 17.89
CA VAL A 568 6.83 -46.17 18.43
C VAL A 568 8.35 -46.20 18.57
N LYS A 569 8.85 -46.75 19.66
CA LYS A 569 10.27 -46.88 19.94
C LYS A 569 10.54 -48.21 20.63
N ILE A 570 11.61 -48.88 20.23
CA ILE A 570 12.12 -50.09 20.86
C ILE A 570 13.32 -49.72 21.73
N TYR A 571 13.32 -50.21 22.92
CA TYR A 571 14.48 -50.21 23.81
C TYR A 571 14.81 -51.67 24.15
N SER A 572 16.05 -52.13 23.97
CA SER A 572 16.44 -53.51 24.23
C SER A 572 17.92 -53.61 24.59
N GLU A 573 18.24 -54.49 25.55
CA GLU A 573 19.59 -54.81 26.02
C GLU A 573 19.81 -56.32 25.96
N VAL A 574 20.99 -56.80 25.52
CA VAL A 574 21.31 -58.21 25.37
C VAL A 574 21.90 -58.76 26.67
N GLY A 575 21.33 -59.86 27.23
CA GLY A 575 22.02 -60.75 28.16
C GLY A 575 21.87 -60.47 29.67
N GLU A 576 21.05 -59.56 30.13
CA GLU A 576 20.80 -59.37 31.58
C GLU A 576 19.54 -60.11 32.06
N LYS A 577 19.71 -61.16 32.85
CA LYS A 577 18.64 -61.92 33.50
C LYS A 577 17.99 -61.24 34.72
N HIS A 578 18.20 -59.94 34.93
CA HIS A 578 17.67 -59.19 36.07
C HIS A 578 17.00 -57.88 35.67
N GLU A 579 15.68 -57.84 35.88
CA GLU A 579 14.78 -56.68 36.12
C GLU A 579 14.87 -55.45 35.21
N ARG A 580 15.46 -55.48 34.01
CA ARG A 580 15.36 -54.35 33.07
C ARG A 580 14.63 -54.77 31.81
N GLN A 581 13.62 -54.00 31.57
CA GLN A 581 12.53 -54.17 30.61
C GLN A 581 12.98 -53.95 29.17
N ASN A 582 12.88 -54.95 28.30
CA ASN A 582 13.07 -54.82 26.86
C ASN A 582 11.72 -54.47 26.19
N LEU A 583 11.61 -53.33 25.51
CA LEU A 583 10.33 -52.74 25.16
C LEU A 583 10.21 -52.15 23.79
N PRO A 584 9.13 -52.43 23.06
CA PRO A 584 8.51 -51.41 22.21
C PRO A 584 7.47 -50.61 23.00
N ALA A 585 7.74 -49.33 23.26
CA ALA A 585 6.75 -48.40 23.79
C ALA A 585 6.04 -47.71 22.64
N SER A 586 4.72 -47.87 22.54
CA SER A 586 3.91 -47.22 21.53
C SER A 586 3.16 -46.03 22.13
N PHE A 587 3.25 -44.87 21.52
CA PHE A 587 2.58 -43.67 21.95
C PHE A 587 1.41 -43.35 21.01
N LEU A 588 0.18 -43.33 21.51
CA LEU A 588 -1.00 -42.96 20.77
C LEU A 588 -1.50 -41.57 21.22
N ARG A 589 -1.86 -40.71 20.27
CA ARG A 589 -2.24 -39.35 20.55
C ARG A 589 -3.59 -39.25 21.28
N LYS A 590 -3.64 -38.48 22.39
CA LYS A 590 -4.87 -38.16 23.14
C LYS A 590 -5.92 -37.47 22.29
N ILE A 591 -7.20 -37.81 22.45
CA ILE A 591 -8.31 -37.06 21.84
C ILE A 591 -8.76 -35.96 22.82
N ARG A 592 -9.01 -34.74 22.24
CA ARG A 592 -9.89 -33.79 22.90
C ARG A 592 -11.35 -34.26 22.72
N VAL A 593 -11.95 -34.84 23.71
CA VAL A 593 -13.40 -35.08 23.74
C VAL A 593 -14.05 -33.69 23.87
N ALA A 594 -14.78 -33.22 22.85
CA ALA A 594 -15.58 -32.03 22.93
C ALA A 594 -16.70 -32.26 23.99
N GLY A 595 -16.54 -31.63 25.08
CA GLY A 595 -17.37 -31.15 26.05
C GLY A 595 -18.62 -31.81 26.56
N SER A 596 -18.67 -32.06 27.81
CA SER A 596 -19.85 -31.84 28.62
C SER A 596 -19.89 -30.37 29.06
N ARG A 597 -20.93 -29.63 28.69
CA ARG A 597 -21.29 -28.36 29.32
C ARG A 597 -21.66 -28.68 30.78
N GLY A 598 -20.79 -28.36 31.70
CA GLY A 598 -20.99 -28.43 33.12
C GLY A 598 -20.87 -27.04 33.73
N GLY A 599 -22.00 -26.52 34.24
CA GLY A 599 -22.09 -25.70 35.42
C GLY A 599 -21.48 -24.28 35.34
N ARG A 600 -22.33 -23.30 35.04
CA ARG A 600 -22.17 -21.92 35.53
C ARG A 600 -21.92 -21.92 37.04
N SER A 601 -20.86 -21.29 37.48
CA SER A 601 -20.80 -20.59 38.73
C SER A 601 -20.04 -19.29 38.57
N ASN A 602 -20.80 -18.22 38.60
CA ASN A 602 -20.36 -16.84 38.71
C ASN A 602 -20.00 -16.59 40.19
N PRO A 603 -18.95 -15.92 40.52
CA PRO A 603 -19.00 -14.98 41.62
C PRO A 603 -18.55 -13.58 41.18
N ARG A 604 -19.46 -12.63 41.30
CA ARG A 604 -19.11 -11.21 41.45
C ARG A 604 -18.36 -11.03 42.77
N PRO A 605 -17.39 -10.16 42.84
CA PRO A 605 -17.14 -9.42 44.07
C PRO A 605 -17.55 -7.95 43.88
N ALA A 606 -18.24 -7.51 44.87
CA ALA A 606 -18.54 -6.12 45.17
C ALA A 606 -17.33 -5.43 45.83
N GLY A 607 -17.19 -4.13 45.58
CA GLY A 607 -16.84 -3.24 46.66
C GLY A 607 -15.64 -2.31 46.46
N ARG A 608 -15.95 -1.05 46.09
CA ARG A 608 -15.48 0.25 46.61
C ARG A 608 -13.95 0.54 46.61
N ALA A 609 -13.54 1.49 45.80
CA ALA A 609 -13.44 2.93 46.13
C ALA A 609 -12.45 3.28 47.24
N HIS A 610 -11.34 3.91 46.87
CA HIS A 610 -10.90 5.13 47.56
C HIS A 610 -9.98 5.96 46.66
N SER A 611 -10.37 7.20 46.55
CA SER A 611 -9.62 8.34 46.06
C SER A 611 -8.36 8.57 46.91
N CYS A 612 -7.28 9.04 46.27
CA CYS A 612 -6.49 10.12 46.83
C CYS A 612 -5.72 10.86 45.74
N ARG A 613 -5.87 12.16 45.79
CA ARG A 613 -5.18 13.24 45.12
C ARG A 613 -3.67 13.24 45.41
N GLY A 614 -2.95 13.87 44.55
CA GLY A 614 -1.83 14.70 44.98
C GLY A 614 -0.55 14.49 44.18
N GLY A 615 -0.17 15.50 43.45
CA GLY A 615 1.19 15.69 42.96
C GLY A 615 1.20 15.99 41.47
#